data_6086393096d9057d5fada4f94d383818
#
_entry.id   6086393096d9057d5fada4f94d383818
#
_cell.length_a   1.000
_cell.length_b   1.000
_cell.length_c   1.000
_cell.angle_alpha   90.00
_cell.angle_beta   90.00
_cell.angle_gamma   90.00
#
_symmetry.space_group_name_H-M   'P 1'
#
loop_
_entity.id
_entity.type
_entity.pdbx_description
1 polymer ?
#
loop_
_entity_poly.entity_id
_entity_poly.type
_entity_poly.pdbx_seq_one_letter_code
_entity_poly.pdbx_strand_id
1 'polypeptide(L)'
;TEPALFLQRFTVSQIQPKTLQVVLNDNEISADNLAIASTIAALNWQLGKAESHIVGKDDDIRKTLAKLNQHGGQHLVLVNSAHAKTFKAYQGYFNRGLTKISLEHRGAIVMVLNDDSEIKNFTVNASAEITEQSLTNVVGVLPGKNAKEIVLYSSHYDHLGTTADGKKIYNGADDDASGTTAVINLAQYYAEKGNNQRTLMFSAFTAEEIGGFGSKYFSEQINPDDVVAMINIEMIGKPSKFGAGTVWMTGMERSNLGALLNEKLSPLNRKIYQDPYPEQGLFYRSDNATLARLGVPAHSFSSTQLDKDEHYHKVSSVTPTRIDKAQVIEKGKIY
;
A
#
# COMPACT_ATOMS: atom_id res chain seq x y z
N THR A 1 -3.15 32.43 -0.35
CA THR A 1 -3.77 31.09 -0.49
C THR A 1 -3.63 30.38 0.83
N GLU A 2 -4.75 30.06 1.48
CA GLU A 2 -4.73 29.38 2.77
C GLU A 2 -4.14 27.97 2.60
N PRO A 3 -3.12 27.58 3.38
CA PRO A 3 -2.51 26.24 3.28
C PRO A 3 -3.51 25.10 3.46
N ALA A 4 -4.63 25.35 4.13
CA ALA A 4 -5.68 24.36 4.38
C ALA A 4 -6.39 23.83 3.12
N LEU A 5 -6.36 24.55 1.99
CA LEU A 5 -7.01 24.15 0.73
C LEU A 5 -6.30 22.96 0.04
N PHE A 6 -5.05 22.65 0.40
CA PHE A 6 -4.28 21.56 -0.19
C PHE A 6 -4.24 20.30 0.67
N LEU A 7 -4.81 20.34 1.88
CA LEU A 7 -4.72 19.26 2.84
C LEU A 7 -5.99 18.41 2.85
N GLN A 8 -5.88 17.19 2.37
CA GLN A 8 -6.92 16.19 2.45
C GLN A 8 -6.69 15.32 3.70
N ARG A 9 -7.42 15.63 4.78
CA ARG A 9 -7.29 14.95 6.07
C ARG A 9 -8.27 13.81 6.20
N PHE A 10 -7.80 12.72 6.79
CA PHE A 10 -8.62 11.55 7.11
C PHE A 10 -8.08 10.84 8.35
N THR A 11 -8.84 9.90 8.87
CA THR A 11 -8.46 9.14 10.07
C THR A 11 -8.39 7.65 9.71
N VAL A 12 -7.41 6.98 10.27
CA VAL A 12 -7.33 5.52 10.26
C VAL A 12 -7.39 4.99 11.69
N SER A 13 -7.97 3.81 11.86
CA SER A 13 -7.95 3.09 13.13
C SER A 13 -6.80 2.08 13.11
N GLN A 14 -5.93 2.17 14.10
CA GLN A 14 -4.91 1.16 14.38
C GLN A 14 -5.45 0.22 15.47
N ILE A 15 -5.43 -1.07 15.19
CA ILE A 15 -5.95 -2.11 16.07
C ILE A 15 -4.79 -3.00 16.48
N GLN A 16 -4.41 -2.93 17.74
CA GLN A 16 -3.31 -3.71 18.30
C GLN A 16 -3.84 -4.81 19.21
N PRO A 17 -3.68 -6.09 18.89
CA PRO A 17 -4.03 -7.18 19.79
C PRO A 17 -3.27 -7.08 21.12
N LYS A 18 -3.97 -7.29 22.24
CA LYS A 18 -3.41 -7.26 23.59
C LYS A 18 -3.44 -8.63 24.26
N THR A 19 -4.59 -9.28 24.24
CA THR A 19 -4.77 -10.61 24.85
C THR A 19 -5.52 -11.52 23.89
N LEU A 20 -5.18 -12.81 23.91
CA LEU A 20 -5.92 -13.85 23.23
C LEU A 20 -5.78 -15.15 24.03
N GLN A 21 -6.90 -15.66 24.52
CA GLN A 21 -7.02 -16.94 25.21
C GLN A 21 -8.11 -17.78 24.55
N VAL A 22 -7.81 -19.02 24.29
CA VAL A 22 -8.76 -19.97 23.69
C VAL A 22 -8.71 -21.28 24.48
N VAL A 23 -9.88 -21.77 24.87
CA VAL A 23 -10.07 -23.13 25.31
C VAL A 23 -10.86 -23.82 24.19
N LEU A 24 -10.39 -24.97 23.74
CA LEU A 24 -10.99 -25.78 22.69
C LEU A 24 -11.14 -27.21 23.20
N ASN A 25 -12.35 -27.77 23.12
CA ASN A 25 -12.60 -29.15 23.56
C ASN A 25 -12.03 -29.41 24.97
N ASP A 26 -12.30 -28.48 25.91
CA ASP A 26 -11.85 -28.47 27.31
C ASP A 26 -10.31 -28.33 27.51
N ASN A 27 -9.53 -28.10 26.45
CA ASN A 27 -8.10 -27.89 26.52
C ASN A 27 -7.74 -26.43 26.27
N GLU A 28 -6.90 -25.86 27.12
CA GLU A 28 -6.31 -24.53 26.88
C GLU A 28 -5.28 -24.60 25.76
N ILE A 29 -5.39 -23.71 24.80
CA ILE A 29 -4.51 -23.65 23.64
C ILE A 29 -3.32 -22.73 23.92
N SER A 30 -2.11 -23.20 23.69
CA SER A 30 -0.90 -22.40 23.80
C SER A 30 -0.94 -21.18 22.91
N ALA A 31 -0.47 -20.02 23.40
CA ALA A 31 -0.38 -18.77 22.65
C ALA A 31 0.39 -18.92 21.32
N ASP A 32 1.36 -19.82 21.27
CA ASP A 32 2.10 -20.13 20.04
C ASP A 32 1.22 -20.70 18.91
N ASN A 33 0.08 -21.27 19.26
CA ASN A 33 -0.87 -21.88 18.33
C ASN A 33 -2.09 -21.00 18.09
N LEU A 34 -2.05 -19.72 18.49
CA LEU A 34 -3.15 -18.76 18.36
C LEU A 34 -2.77 -17.60 17.46
N ALA A 35 -3.72 -17.15 16.66
CA ALA A 35 -3.60 -15.91 15.90
C ALA A 35 -4.97 -15.22 15.82
N ILE A 36 -4.99 -13.89 15.79
CA ILE A 36 -6.22 -13.12 15.72
C ILE A 36 -6.08 -11.95 14.75
N ALA A 37 -7.08 -11.83 13.86
CA ALA A 37 -7.35 -10.62 13.10
C ALA A 37 -8.73 -10.10 13.53
N SER A 38 -8.80 -8.96 14.22
CA SER A 38 -10.06 -8.44 14.74
C SER A 38 -10.16 -6.93 14.55
N THR A 39 -11.34 -6.45 14.18
CA THR A 39 -11.73 -5.04 14.23
C THR A 39 -12.64 -4.74 15.43
N ILE A 40 -12.75 -5.69 16.35
CA ILE A 40 -13.56 -5.60 17.57
C ILE A 40 -12.59 -5.51 18.76
N ALA A 41 -12.83 -4.55 19.65
CA ALA A 41 -11.94 -4.28 20.79
C ALA A 41 -11.95 -5.39 21.86
N ALA A 42 -13.06 -6.09 22.02
CA ALA A 42 -13.16 -7.18 22.98
C ALA A 42 -14.03 -8.31 22.42
N LEU A 43 -13.55 -9.54 22.56
CA LEU A 43 -14.27 -10.76 22.19
C LEU A 43 -14.48 -11.60 23.44
N ASN A 44 -15.69 -12.12 23.57
CA ASN A 44 -16.05 -13.14 24.55
C ASN A 44 -16.99 -14.12 23.83
N TRP A 45 -16.42 -15.18 23.28
CA TRP A 45 -17.15 -16.15 22.49
C TRP A 45 -17.30 -17.49 23.21
N GLN A 46 -18.42 -18.11 22.92
CA GLN A 46 -18.75 -19.50 23.22
C GLN A 46 -19.36 -20.13 21.96
N LEU A 47 -19.56 -21.42 21.98
CA LEU A 47 -20.26 -22.12 20.90
C LEU A 47 -21.58 -21.40 20.54
N GLY A 48 -21.78 -21.14 19.24
CA GLY A 48 -22.92 -20.39 18.70
C GLY A 48 -22.77 -18.86 18.66
N LYS A 49 -21.67 -18.30 19.20
CA LYS A 49 -21.37 -16.85 19.09
C LYS A 49 -20.44 -16.49 17.90
N ALA A 50 -19.76 -17.48 17.38
CA ALA A 50 -18.94 -17.36 16.17
C ALA A 50 -19.18 -18.59 15.29
N GLU A 51 -19.05 -18.40 13.99
CA GLU A 51 -19.05 -19.50 13.04
C GLU A 51 -17.74 -20.28 13.13
N SER A 52 -17.83 -21.61 13.12
CA SER A 52 -16.67 -22.48 13.26
C SER A 52 -16.31 -23.13 11.93
N HIS A 53 -15.03 -23.12 11.61
CA HIS A 53 -14.48 -23.67 10.37
C HIS A 53 -13.29 -24.56 10.67
N ILE A 54 -13.09 -25.60 9.86
CA ILE A 54 -11.94 -26.48 9.93
C ILE A 54 -11.22 -26.42 8.59
N VAL A 55 -9.94 -26.08 8.60
CA VAL A 55 -9.02 -26.11 7.46
C VAL A 55 -8.19 -27.38 7.60
N GLY A 56 -8.56 -28.41 6.87
CA GLY A 56 -7.86 -29.69 6.83
C GLY A 56 -6.51 -29.59 6.10
N LYS A 57 -5.74 -30.69 6.13
CA LYS A 57 -4.39 -30.73 5.56
C LYS A 57 -4.30 -30.42 4.06
N ASP A 58 -5.35 -30.76 3.31
CA ASP A 58 -5.41 -30.61 1.85
C ASP A 58 -6.17 -29.34 1.41
N ASP A 59 -6.67 -28.53 2.37
CA ASP A 59 -7.40 -27.31 2.10
C ASP A 59 -6.45 -26.13 1.81
N ASP A 60 -6.96 -25.14 1.07
CA ASP A 60 -6.25 -23.88 0.85
C ASP A 60 -6.60 -22.86 1.95
N ILE A 61 -5.72 -22.75 2.94
CA ILE A 61 -5.87 -21.83 4.06
C ILE A 61 -6.03 -20.37 3.58
N ARG A 62 -5.31 -19.95 2.52
CA ARG A 62 -5.34 -18.56 2.03
C ARG A 62 -6.69 -18.25 1.40
N LYS A 63 -7.19 -19.17 0.60
CA LYS A 63 -8.52 -19.05 -0.04
C LYS A 63 -9.62 -19.04 1.02
N THR A 64 -9.55 -19.89 2.03
CA THR A 64 -10.51 -19.92 3.12
C THR A 64 -10.53 -18.60 3.88
N LEU A 65 -9.38 -18.12 4.34
CA LEU A 65 -9.30 -16.85 5.08
C LEU A 65 -9.74 -15.65 4.24
N ALA A 66 -9.41 -15.61 2.94
CA ALA A 66 -9.86 -14.56 2.04
C ALA A 66 -11.38 -14.54 1.92
N LYS A 67 -12.03 -15.71 1.79
CA LYS A 67 -13.49 -15.85 1.75
C LYS A 67 -14.14 -15.35 3.04
N LEU A 68 -13.63 -15.76 4.21
CA LEU A 68 -14.16 -15.34 5.50
C LEU A 68 -13.99 -13.83 5.71
N ASN A 69 -12.84 -13.28 5.36
CA ASN A 69 -12.61 -11.84 5.44
C ASN A 69 -13.55 -11.03 4.52
N GLN A 70 -13.86 -11.56 3.33
CA GLN A 70 -14.81 -10.94 2.41
C GLN A 70 -16.26 -11.02 2.93
N HIS A 71 -16.61 -12.14 3.55
CA HIS A 71 -17.96 -12.36 4.09
C HIS A 71 -18.20 -11.50 5.33
N GLY A 72 -17.16 -11.19 6.08
CA GLY A 72 -17.26 -10.52 7.38
C GLY A 72 -17.83 -11.43 8.45
N GLY A 73 -18.03 -10.90 9.66
CA GLY A 73 -18.57 -11.66 10.78
C GLY A 73 -17.52 -12.13 11.79
N GLN A 74 -17.86 -13.13 12.57
CA GLN A 74 -17.04 -13.65 13.66
C GLN A 74 -16.77 -15.15 13.43
N HIS A 75 -15.51 -15.51 13.27
CA HIS A 75 -15.10 -16.84 12.84
C HIS A 75 -14.00 -17.42 13.73
N LEU A 76 -14.23 -18.64 14.22
CA LEU A 76 -13.19 -19.50 14.79
C LEU A 76 -12.74 -20.50 13.72
N VAL A 77 -11.44 -20.51 13.42
CA VAL A 77 -10.86 -21.34 12.36
C VAL A 77 -9.82 -22.30 12.96
N LEU A 78 -10.12 -23.59 12.99
CA LEU A 78 -9.12 -24.62 13.26
C LEU A 78 -8.27 -24.82 12.01
N VAL A 79 -6.98 -24.82 12.19
CA VAL A 79 -6.00 -24.96 11.11
C VAL A 79 -5.13 -26.18 11.39
N ASN A 80 -5.15 -27.15 10.48
CA ASN A 80 -4.34 -28.36 10.60
C ASN A 80 -2.83 -28.02 10.62
N SER A 81 -2.06 -28.77 11.40
CA SER A 81 -0.61 -28.60 11.58
C SER A 81 0.21 -28.67 10.28
N ALA A 82 -0.31 -29.30 9.23
CA ALA A 82 0.29 -29.26 7.90
C ALA A 82 0.48 -27.84 7.36
N HIS A 83 -0.32 -26.87 7.82
CA HIS A 83 -0.24 -25.45 7.46
C HIS A 83 0.58 -24.61 8.45
N ALA A 84 1.34 -25.20 9.38
CA ALA A 84 2.05 -24.49 10.45
C ALA A 84 2.92 -23.33 9.94
N LYS A 85 3.63 -23.51 8.83
CA LYS A 85 4.45 -22.44 8.22
C LYS A 85 3.62 -21.24 7.80
N THR A 86 2.49 -21.48 7.12
CA THR A 86 1.58 -20.41 6.66
C THR A 86 0.86 -19.78 7.85
N PHE A 87 0.43 -20.57 8.83
CA PHE A 87 -0.16 -20.09 10.07
C PHE A 87 0.77 -19.12 10.81
N LYS A 88 2.05 -19.49 10.99
CA LYS A 88 3.06 -18.63 11.63
C LYS A 88 3.27 -17.32 10.89
N ALA A 89 3.23 -17.33 9.56
CA ALA A 89 3.29 -16.10 8.77
C ALA A 89 2.11 -15.17 9.05
N TYR A 90 0.88 -15.71 9.11
CA TYR A 90 -0.32 -14.94 9.49
C TYR A 90 -0.26 -14.46 10.94
N GLN A 91 0.16 -15.31 11.88
CA GLN A 91 0.35 -14.93 13.28
C GLN A 91 1.30 -13.73 13.40
N GLY A 92 2.47 -13.81 12.75
CA GLY A 92 3.44 -12.71 12.74
C GLY A 92 2.90 -11.44 12.08
N TYR A 93 2.07 -11.57 11.05
CA TYR A 93 1.42 -10.42 10.41
C TYR A 93 0.38 -9.77 11.34
N PHE A 94 -0.52 -10.55 11.91
CA PHE A 94 -1.60 -10.02 12.76
C PHE A 94 -1.09 -9.48 14.10
N ASN A 95 -0.02 -10.05 14.66
CA ASN A 95 0.60 -9.54 15.88
C ASN A 95 1.18 -8.13 15.76
N ARG A 96 1.45 -7.67 14.53
CA ARG A 96 1.85 -6.28 14.26
C ARG A 96 0.69 -5.29 14.32
N GLY A 97 -0.53 -5.80 14.43
CA GLY A 97 -1.75 -5.01 14.38
C GLY A 97 -2.30 -4.83 12.98
N LEU A 98 -3.49 -4.25 12.92
CA LEU A 98 -4.18 -3.94 11.66
C LEU A 98 -4.44 -2.45 11.57
N THR A 99 -4.44 -1.91 10.36
CA THR A 99 -4.87 -0.54 10.09
C THR A 99 -6.10 -0.57 9.18
N LYS A 100 -7.10 0.27 9.47
CA LYS A 100 -8.35 0.37 8.71
C LYS A 100 -8.78 1.83 8.56
N ILE A 101 -9.25 2.22 7.36
CA ILE A 101 -9.87 3.53 7.15
C ILE A 101 -11.23 3.61 7.86
N SER A 102 -12.00 2.53 7.84
CA SER A 102 -13.31 2.46 8.47
C SER A 102 -13.47 1.17 9.29
N LEU A 103 -14.20 1.27 10.38
CA LEU A 103 -14.63 0.14 11.23
C LEU A 103 -16.13 -0.16 11.11
N GLU A 104 -16.79 0.29 10.04
CA GLU A 104 -18.22 0.03 9.82
C GLU A 104 -18.53 -1.47 9.73
N HIS A 105 -17.67 -2.22 9.05
CA HIS A 105 -17.77 -3.67 8.95
C HIS A 105 -16.89 -4.33 10.00
N ARG A 106 -17.44 -4.54 11.19
CA ARG A 106 -16.74 -5.18 12.30
C ARG A 106 -16.76 -6.68 12.16
N GLY A 107 -15.60 -7.31 12.29
CA GLY A 107 -15.47 -8.76 12.26
C GLY A 107 -14.22 -9.22 12.99
N ALA A 108 -14.12 -10.52 13.20
CA ALA A 108 -12.95 -11.15 13.79
C ALA A 108 -12.75 -12.57 13.25
N ILE A 109 -11.50 -12.92 12.98
CA ILE A 109 -11.08 -14.29 12.68
C ILE A 109 -10.06 -14.67 13.75
N VAL A 110 -10.41 -15.67 14.56
CA VAL A 110 -9.50 -16.30 15.52
C VAL A 110 -9.07 -17.63 14.93
N MET A 111 -7.77 -17.81 14.77
CA MET A 111 -7.18 -19.03 14.21
C MET A 111 -6.52 -19.82 15.31
N VAL A 112 -6.72 -21.14 15.28
CA VAL A 112 -6.15 -22.11 16.22
C VAL A 112 -5.43 -23.18 15.43
N LEU A 113 -4.11 -23.31 15.62
CA LEU A 113 -3.34 -24.42 15.04
C LEU A 113 -3.57 -25.65 15.87
N ASN A 114 -4.38 -26.59 15.36
CA ASN A 114 -4.82 -27.78 16.07
C ASN A 114 -5.28 -28.83 15.07
N ASP A 115 -5.06 -30.10 15.37
CA ASP A 115 -5.37 -31.25 14.51
C ASP A 115 -6.71 -31.94 14.86
N ASP A 116 -7.52 -31.35 15.76
CA ASP A 116 -8.84 -31.88 16.05
C ASP A 116 -9.71 -31.85 14.79
N SER A 117 -10.46 -32.93 14.59
CA SER A 117 -11.40 -33.06 13.47
C SER A 117 -12.79 -32.54 13.77
N GLU A 118 -13.03 -32.14 15.02
CA GLU A 118 -14.35 -31.71 15.52
C GLU A 118 -14.21 -30.60 16.57
N ILE A 119 -15.11 -29.64 16.54
CA ILE A 119 -15.25 -28.60 17.55
C ILE A 119 -16.49 -28.92 18.40
N LYS A 120 -16.28 -29.47 19.59
CA LYS A 120 -17.35 -29.81 20.53
C LYS A 120 -17.78 -28.61 21.39
N ASN A 121 -16.79 -27.90 21.88
CA ASN A 121 -16.98 -26.65 22.62
C ASN A 121 -15.75 -25.75 22.45
N PHE A 122 -15.95 -24.47 22.68
CA PHE A 122 -14.85 -23.51 22.77
C PHE A 122 -15.24 -22.29 23.58
N THR A 123 -14.23 -21.62 24.14
CA THR A 123 -14.32 -20.25 24.61
C THR A 123 -13.16 -19.44 24.00
N VAL A 124 -13.44 -18.22 23.61
CA VAL A 124 -12.45 -17.24 23.15
C VAL A 124 -12.60 -15.96 23.96
N ASN A 125 -11.55 -15.55 24.64
CA ASN A 125 -11.45 -14.25 25.29
C ASN A 125 -10.28 -13.49 24.65
N ALA A 126 -10.58 -12.34 24.08
CA ALA A 126 -9.55 -11.51 23.44
C ALA A 126 -9.82 -10.03 23.67
N SER A 127 -8.74 -9.25 23.67
CA SER A 127 -8.82 -7.80 23.71
C SER A 127 -7.84 -7.18 22.70
N ALA A 128 -8.23 -6.03 22.18
CA ALA A 128 -7.39 -5.20 21.34
C ALA A 128 -7.52 -3.73 21.76
N GLU A 129 -6.44 -3.00 21.65
CA GLU A 129 -6.45 -1.54 21.74
C GLU A 129 -6.73 -0.98 20.35
N ILE A 130 -7.70 -0.08 20.28
CA ILE A 130 -8.05 0.63 19.05
C ILE A 130 -7.72 2.10 19.27
N THR A 131 -6.82 2.63 18.46
CA THR A 131 -6.43 4.04 18.48
C THR A 131 -6.68 4.67 17.13
N GLU A 132 -7.01 5.96 17.12
CA GLU A 132 -7.20 6.72 15.90
C GLU A 132 -5.93 7.52 15.58
N GLN A 133 -5.54 7.50 14.32
CA GLN A 133 -4.44 8.27 13.79
C GLN A 133 -4.93 9.16 12.65
N SER A 134 -4.73 10.48 12.78
CA SER A 134 -5.00 11.41 11.69
C SER A 134 -3.87 11.38 10.68
N LEU A 135 -4.23 11.24 9.42
CA LEU A 135 -3.35 11.23 8.26
C LEU A 135 -3.73 12.35 7.31
N THR A 136 -2.81 12.76 6.44
CA THR A 136 -3.04 13.88 5.53
C THR A 136 -2.39 13.61 4.19
N ASN A 137 -3.16 13.62 3.12
CA ASN A 137 -2.62 13.78 1.77
C ASN A 137 -2.44 15.26 1.46
N VAL A 138 -1.50 15.58 0.59
CA VAL A 138 -1.36 16.92 0.01
C VAL A 138 -1.80 16.85 -1.44
N VAL A 139 -2.82 17.63 -1.83
CA VAL A 139 -3.42 17.57 -3.17
C VAL A 139 -3.51 18.98 -3.74
N GLY A 140 -2.79 19.23 -4.84
CA GLY A 140 -2.87 20.46 -5.60
C GLY A 140 -3.66 20.25 -6.89
N VAL A 141 -4.42 21.25 -7.31
CA VAL A 141 -5.20 21.22 -8.55
C VAL A 141 -4.87 22.45 -9.40
N LEU A 142 -4.48 22.21 -10.65
CA LEU A 142 -4.32 23.22 -11.68
C LEU A 142 -5.43 23.03 -12.73
N PRO A 143 -6.49 23.86 -12.70
CA PRO A 143 -7.63 23.71 -13.62
C PRO A 143 -7.19 23.82 -15.08
N GLY A 144 -7.73 22.94 -15.93
CA GLY A 144 -7.54 22.96 -17.37
C GLY A 144 -8.75 23.54 -18.11
N LYS A 145 -8.61 23.70 -19.43
CA LYS A 145 -9.73 24.10 -20.30
C LYS A 145 -10.84 23.05 -20.32
N ASN A 146 -10.47 21.77 -20.28
CA ASN A 146 -11.38 20.65 -20.07
C ASN A 146 -11.29 20.21 -18.60
N ALA A 147 -12.24 20.66 -17.80
CA ALA A 147 -12.26 20.39 -16.35
C ALA A 147 -12.58 18.92 -16.02
N LYS A 148 -13.22 18.18 -16.94
CA LYS A 148 -13.64 16.79 -16.73
C LYS A 148 -12.57 15.75 -17.11
N GLU A 149 -11.46 16.19 -17.69
CA GLU A 149 -10.34 15.29 -17.98
C GLU A 149 -9.18 15.62 -17.05
N ILE A 150 -8.86 14.69 -16.17
CA ILE A 150 -7.83 14.87 -15.13
C ILE A 150 -6.61 13.99 -15.48
N VAL A 151 -5.43 14.59 -15.46
CA VAL A 151 -4.16 13.86 -15.37
C VAL A 151 -3.61 14.03 -13.97
N LEU A 152 -3.46 12.92 -13.27
CA LEU A 152 -2.94 12.89 -11.90
C LEU A 152 -1.46 12.53 -11.91
N TYR A 153 -0.63 13.38 -11.32
CA TYR A 153 0.75 13.09 -10.94
C TYR A 153 0.79 12.81 -9.44
N SER A 154 1.37 11.70 -9.04
CA SER A 154 1.42 11.30 -7.64
C SER A 154 2.76 10.71 -7.23
N SER A 155 2.98 10.71 -5.94
CA SER A 155 4.08 10.09 -5.21
C SER A 155 3.62 9.86 -3.78
N HIS A 156 4.40 9.14 -2.95
CA HIS A 156 4.17 9.15 -1.52
C HIS A 156 5.28 9.92 -0.77
N TYR A 157 4.94 10.48 0.38
CA TYR A 157 5.87 11.28 1.15
C TYR A 157 6.21 10.68 2.52
N ASP A 158 5.58 9.56 2.87
CA ASP A 158 5.93 8.76 4.03
C ASP A 158 7.06 7.77 3.71
N HIS A 159 7.71 7.27 4.75
CA HIS A 159 8.62 6.13 4.69
C HIS A 159 8.57 5.36 6.01
N LEU A 160 9.42 4.35 6.19
CA LEU A 160 9.37 3.41 7.32
C LEU A 160 9.64 4.05 8.70
N GLY A 161 10.04 5.32 8.77
CA GLY A 161 10.25 6.04 10.01
C GLY A 161 11.55 5.65 10.72
N THR A 162 11.47 5.15 11.95
CA THR A 162 12.63 4.78 12.76
C THR A 162 12.64 3.30 13.12
N THR A 163 13.82 2.78 13.49
CA THR A 163 13.93 1.46 14.11
C THR A 163 13.15 1.40 15.42
N ALA A 164 12.78 0.21 15.88
CA ALA A 164 11.97 0.01 17.09
C ALA A 164 12.62 0.61 18.36
N ASP A 165 13.95 0.71 18.40
CA ASP A 165 14.71 1.36 19.47
C ASP A 165 14.86 2.88 19.31
N GLY A 166 14.31 3.46 18.24
CA GLY A 166 14.36 4.88 17.91
C GLY A 166 15.73 5.43 17.53
N LYS A 167 16.76 4.58 17.42
CA LYS A 167 18.15 5.04 17.26
C LYS A 167 18.55 5.32 15.83
N LYS A 168 17.88 4.73 14.87
CA LYS A 168 18.21 4.86 13.44
C LYS A 168 16.96 5.23 12.66
N ILE A 169 17.17 5.98 11.58
CA ILE A 169 16.11 6.48 10.70
C ILE A 169 16.23 5.78 9.34
N TYR A 170 15.10 5.38 8.80
CA TYR A 170 14.95 5.01 7.40
C TYR A 170 14.75 6.32 6.61
N ASN A 171 15.75 6.73 5.84
CA ASN A 171 15.77 8.09 5.29
C ASN A 171 14.79 8.32 4.13
N GLY A 172 14.39 7.28 3.38
CA GLY A 172 13.41 7.41 2.30
C GLY A 172 13.81 8.34 1.15
N ALA A 173 15.12 8.49 0.89
CA ALA A 173 15.59 9.47 -0.09
C ALA A 173 15.23 9.11 -1.53
N ASP A 174 15.30 7.82 -1.89
CA ASP A 174 14.85 7.29 -3.17
C ASP A 174 13.36 6.89 -3.09
N ASP A 175 12.99 6.20 -2.06
CA ASP A 175 11.67 5.71 -1.72
C ASP A 175 11.05 6.59 -0.58
N ASP A 176 10.21 7.64 -0.82
CA ASP A 176 9.94 8.16 -2.15
C ASP A 176 10.09 9.70 -2.18
N ALA A 177 11.10 10.24 -1.46
CA ALA A 177 11.40 11.66 -1.54
C ALA A 177 11.81 12.07 -2.97
N SER A 178 12.35 11.14 -3.78
CA SER A 178 12.70 11.38 -5.18
C SER A 178 11.44 11.63 -6.03
N GLY A 179 10.40 10.81 -5.89
CA GLY A 179 9.12 10.99 -6.57
C GLY A 179 8.38 12.22 -6.06
N THR A 180 8.34 12.44 -4.75
CA THR A 180 7.72 13.62 -4.15
C THR A 180 8.36 14.91 -4.67
N THR A 181 9.69 14.95 -4.77
CA THR A 181 10.41 16.09 -5.37
C THR A 181 10.01 16.30 -6.83
N ALA A 182 9.86 15.23 -7.61
CA ALA A 182 9.42 15.33 -8.99
C ALA A 182 8.00 15.88 -9.13
N VAL A 183 7.06 15.42 -8.29
CA VAL A 183 5.67 15.91 -8.29
C VAL A 183 5.61 17.41 -7.96
N ILE A 184 6.39 17.88 -6.97
CA ILE A 184 6.48 19.30 -6.62
C ILE A 184 7.03 20.10 -7.80
N ASN A 185 8.13 19.67 -8.45
CA ASN A 185 8.69 20.36 -9.58
C ASN A 185 7.76 20.37 -10.80
N LEU A 186 7.01 19.28 -11.05
CA LEU A 186 5.99 19.26 -12.10
C LEU A 186 4.86 20.23 -11.82
N ALA A 187 4.39 20.31 -10.56
CA ALA A 187 3.37 21.28 -10.17
C ALA A 187 3.82 22.72 -10.44
N GLN A 188 5.05 23.07 -10.02
CA GLN A 188 5.63 24.38 -10.29
C GLN A 188 5.76 24.65 -11.79
N TYR A 189 6.34 23.73 -12.55
CA TYR A 189 6.55 23.86 -13.99
C TYR A 189 5.23 24.11 -14.72
N TYR A 190 4.18 23.33 -14.44
CA TYR A 190 2.91 23.51 -15.14
C TYR A 190 2.17 24.76 -14.67
N ALA A 191 2.30 25.17 -13.42
CA ALA A 191 1.73 26.42 -12.93
C ALA A 191 2.37 27.64 -13.63
N GLU A 192 3.69 27.62 -13.82
CA GLU A 192 4.42 28.68 -14.56
C GLU A 192 4.11 28.66 -16.05
N LYS A 193 4.05 27.48 -16.67
CA LYS A 193 3.77 27.32 -18.10
C LYS A 193 2.35 27.73 -18.46
N GLY A 194 1.40 27.41 -17.63
CA GLY A 194 -0.03 27.65 -17.87
C GLY A 194 -0.55 26.92 -19.12
N ASN A 195 -1.79 27.28 -19.53
CA ASN A 195 -2.40 26.83 -20.81
C ASN A 195 -2.59 25.30 -20.96
N ASN A 196 -2.70 24.58 -19.86
CA ASN A 196 -2.98 23.14 -19.86
C ASN A 196 -4.42 22.88 -20.39
N GLN A 197 -4.56 21.89 -21.26
CA GLN A 197 -5.85 21.50 -21.83
C GLN A 197 -6.69 20.72 -20.82
N ARG A 198 -6.05 19.79 -20.10
CA ARG A 198 -6.67 18.98 -19.04
C ARG A 198 -6.39 19.56 -17.68
N THR A 199 -7.27 19.31 -16.73
CA THR A 199 -6.97 19.56 -15.32
C THR A 199 -5.80 18.68 -14.89
N LEU A 200 -4.82 19.30 -14.23
CA LEU A 200 -3.69 18.57 -13.65
C LEU A 200 -3.87 18.52 -12.13
N MET A 201 -3.77 17.32 -11.57
CA MET A 201 -3.73 17.12 -10.14
C MET A 201 -2.35 16.63 -9.73
N PHE A 202 -1.86 17.12 -8.60
CA PHE A 202 -0.57 16.76 -8.04
C PHE A 202 -0.81 16.31 -6.61
N SER A 203 -0.50 15.05 -6.31
CA SER A 203 -0.80 14.46 -5.02
C SER A 203 0.46 13.86 -4.39
N ALA A 204 0.74 14.24 -3.14
CA ALA A 204 1.67 13.52 -2.29
C ALA A 204 0.84 12.73 -1.27
N PHE A 205 0.84 11.41 -1.41
CA PHE A 205 0.08 10.51 -0.55
C PHE A 205 0.84 10.19 0.72
N THR A 206 0.11 9.88 1.78
CA THR A 206 0.63 9.37 3.04
C THR A 206 0.28 7.88 3.19
N ALA A 207 1.01 7.20 4.06
CA ALA A 207 0.71 5.83 4.47
C ALA A 207 0.72 4.81 3.31
N GLU A 208 1.58 5.01 2.31
CA GLU A 208 1.86 4.04 1.26
C GLU A 208 2.50 2.79 1.88
N GLU A 209 3.53 2.99 2.68
CA GLU A 209 4.38 1.97 3.31
C GLU A 209 3.62 1.03 4.29
N ILE A 210 2.47 1.46 4.76
CA ILE A 210 1.63 0.68 5.66
C ILE A 210 0.36 0.16 4.99
N GLY A 211 0.24 0.30 3.65
CA GLY A 211 -0.82 -0.31 2.85
C GLY A 211 -1.61 0.63 1.96
N GLY A 212 -1.03 1.78 1.55
CA GLY A 212 -1.62 2.69 0.56
C GLY A 212 -2.89 3.39 1.05
N PHE A 213 -2.98 3.73 2.34
CA PHE A 213 -4.21 4.32 2.89
C PHE A 213 -4.49 5.71 2.34
N GLY A 214 -3.45 6.49 2.02
CA GLY A 214 -3.60 7.81 1.42
C GLY A 214 -4.23 7.76 0.04
N SER A 215 -3.67 6.98 -0.85
CA SER A 215 -4.19 6.81 -2.22
C SER A 215 -5.55 6.12 -2.23
N LYS A 216 -5.79 5.19 -1.29
CA LYS A 216 -7.10 4.55 -1.15
C LYS A 216 -8.17 5.57 -0.75
N TYR A 217 -7.91 6.35 0.30
CA TYR A 217 -8.85 7.40 0.70
C TYR A 217 -9.09 8.41 -0.42
N PHE A 218 -8.03 8.83 -1.12
CA PHE A 218 -8.15 9.73 -2.27
C PHE A 218 -9.02 9.14 -3.38
N SER A 219 -8.84 7.87 -3.73
CA SER A 219 -9.59 7.20 -4.80
C SER A 219 -11.09 7.07 -4.49
N GLU A 220 -11.47 7.07 -3.21
CA GLU A 220 -12.87 7.07 -2.75
C GLU A 220 -13.52 8.48 -2.84
N GLN A 221 -12.72 9.55 -3.00
CA GLN A 221 -13.19 10.94 -3.04
C GLN A 221 -13.21 11.53 -4.45
N ILE A 222 -12.74 10.83 -5.45
CA ILE A 222 -12.70 11.28 -6.84
C ILE A 222 -13.54 10.37 -7.74
N ASN A 223 -14.17 10.96 -8.76
CA ASN A 223 -14.79 10.13 -9.80
C ASN A 223 -13.68 9.53 -10.70
N PRO A 224 -13.47 8.21 -10.72
CA PRO A 224 -12.43 7.59 -11.54
C PRO A 224 -12.63 7.82 -13.05
N ASP A 225 -13.87 8.00 -13.52
CA ASP A 225 -14.16 8.23 -14.93
C ASP A 225 -13.65 9.61 -15.43
N ASP A 226 -13.39 10.54 -14.52
CA ASP A 226 -12.81 11.84 -14.86
C ASP A 226 -11.27 11.77 -14.94
N VAL A 227 -10.63 10.67 -14.44
CA VAL A 227 -9.17 10.52 -14.44
C VAL A 227 -8.73 9.77 -15.69
N VAL A 228 -8.22 10.51 -16.66
CA VAL A 228 -7.77 9.92 -17.94
C VAL A 228 -6.41 9.25 -17.88
N ALA A 229 -5.58 9.62 -16.92
CA ALA A 229 -4.30 8.97 -16.63
C ALA A 229 -3.81 9.31 -15.22
N MET A 230 -3.15 8.35 -14.57
CA MET A 230 -2.37 8.56 -13.34
C MET A 230 -0.91 8.16 -13.60
N ILE A 231 -0.03 9.09 -13.35
CA ILE A 231 1.43 8.95 -13.41
C ILE A 231 1.94 8.96 -11.97
N ASN A 232 2.06 7.79 -11.39
CA ASN A 232 2.65 7.63 -10.06
C ASN A 232 4.17 7.55 -10.19
N ILE A 233 4.89 8.43 -9.52
CA ILE A 233 6.34 8.56 -9.63
C ILE A 233 6.94 7.94 -8.38
N GLU A 234 7.69 6.86 -8.57
CA GLU A 234 8.15 5.96 -7.52
C GLU A 234 9.63 5.64 -7.71
N MET A 235 10.48 5.98 -6.73
CA MET A 235 11.89 5.60 -6.71
C MET A 235 12.63 5.94 -8.02
N ILE A 236 12.81 7.24 -8.27
CA ILE A 236 13.48 7.75 -9.47
C ILE A 236 14.86 8.37 -9.19
N GLY A 237 15.39 8.24 -8.00
CA GLY A 237 16.65 8.84 -7.55
C GLY A 237 17.90 8.11 -8.02
N LYS A 238 17.79 6.92 -8.62
CA LYS A 238 18.90 6.08 -9.05
C LYS A 238 18.86 5.75 -10.55
N PRO A 239 20.02 5.43 -11.17
CA PRO A 239 20.05 5.05 -12.58
C PRO A 239 19.25 3.77 -12.85
N SER A 240 18.52 3.78 -13.96
CA SER A 240 17.77 2.62 -14.43
C SER A 240 18.68 1.52 -14.98
N LYS A 241 18.17 0.28 -15.02
CA LYS A 241 18.78 -0.86 -15.74
C LYS A 241 19.05 -0.54 -17.22
N PHE A 242 18.29 0.38 -17.79
CA PHE A 242 18.38 0.82 -19.18
C PHE A 242 19.30 2.03 -19.37
N GLY A 243 20.01 2.45 -18.33
CA GLY A 243 20.95 3.58 -18.33
C GLY A 243 20.44 4.82 -17.59
N ALA A 244 21.34 5.74 -17.31
CA ALA A 244 21.02 7.00 -16.66
C ALA A 244 20.02 7.83 -17.50
N GLY A 245 19.10 8.53 -16.84
CA GLY A 245 18.09 9.37 -17.51
C GLY A 245 16.94 8.59 -18.15
N THR A 246 16.87 7.26 -17.98
CA THR A 246 15.76 6.44 -18.46
C THR A 246 14.83 6.04 -17.33
N VAL A 247 13.57 5.78 -17.67
CA VAL A 247 12.54 5.30 -16.73
C VAL A 247 11.84 4.09 -17.32
N TRP A 248 11.30 3.26 -16.45
CA TRP A 248 10.44 2.15 -16.79
C TRP A 248 9.06 2.32 -16.12
N MET A 249 8.06 1.67 -16.67
CA MET A 249 6.66 1.78 -16.28
C MET A 249 6.10 0.41 -15.96
N THR A 250 5.43 0.28 -14.82
CA THR A 250 4.77 -0.96 -14.42
C THR A 250 3.51 -1.20 -15.26
N GLY A 251 3.23 -2.46 -15.59
CA GLY A 251 1.99 -2.85 -16.28
C GLY A 251 1.80 -2.16 -17.63
N MET A 252 2.85 -1.95 -18.40
CA MET A 252 2.80 -1.25 -19.70
C MET A 252 1.80 -1.89 -20.66
N GLU A 253 1.55 -3.19 -20.55
CA GLU A 253 0.59 -3.96 -21.33
C GLU A 253 -0.88 -3.75 -20.95
N ARG A 254 -1.14 -3.08 -19.81
CA ARG A 254 -2.51 -2.96 -19.25
C ARG A 254 -3.28 -1.74 -19.77
N SER A 255 -2.59 -0.83 -20.46
CA SER A 255 -3.23 0.34 -21.10
C SER A 255 -2.42 0.81 -22.29
N ASN A 256 -2.96 1.73 -23.05
CA ASN A 256 -2.24 2.37 -24.17
C ASN A 256 -1.36 3.56 -23.74
N LEU A 257 -1.32 3.90 -22.45
CA LEU A 257 -0.60 5.09 -21.96
C LEU A 257 0.89 5.04 -22.31
N GLY A 258 1.56 3.89 -22.11
CA GLY A 258 2.97 3.73 -22.47
C GLY A 258 3.25 3.93 -23.95
N ALA A 259 2.37 3.43 -24.83
CA ALA A 259 2.47 3.62 -26.27
C ALA A 259 2.31 5.10 -26.68
N LEU A 260 1.29 5.77 -26.13
CA LEU A 260 1.04 7.21 -26.37
C LEU A 260 2.20 8.10 -25.92
N LEU A 261 2.78 7.80 -24.75
CA LEU A 261 3.94 8.52 -24.23
C LEU A 261 5.17 8.28 -25.13
N ASN A 262 5.42 7.02 -25.54
CA ASN A 262 6.55 6.68 -26.38
C ASN A 262 6.44 7.27 -27.80
N GLU A 263 5.24 7.40 -28.37
CA GLU A 263 5.02 8.13 -29.61
C GLU A 263 5.54 9.57 -29.53
N LYS A 264 5.27 10.27 -28.40
CA LYS A 264 5.70 11.65 -28.18
C LYS A 264 7.17 11.80 -27.78
N LEU A 265 7.74 10.77 -27.17
CA LEU A 265 9.15 10.76 -26.74
C LEU A 265 10.12 10.35 -27.85
N SER A 266 9.65 9.56 -28.82
CA SER A 266 10.47 9.03 -29.92
C SER A 266 11.19 10.13 -30.74
N PRO A 267 10.55 11.27 -31.13
CA PRO A 267 11.24 12.35 -31.82
C PRO A 267 12.37 12.99 -31.02
N LEU A 268 12.33 12.84 -29.68
CA LEU A 268 13.36 13.34 -28.76
C LEU A 268 14.46 12.30 -28.48
N ASN A 269 14.44 11.18 -29.20
CA ASN A 269 15.29 10.02 -28.95
C ASN A 269 15.20 9.50 -27.50
N ARG A 270 14.00 9.54 -26.93
CA ARG A 270 13.68 9.07 -25.57
C ARG A 270 12.54 8.05 -25.62
N LYS A 271 12.51 7.18 -24.63
CA LYS A 271 11.40 6.24 -24.44
C LYS A 271 11.26 5.82 -22.99
N ILE A 272 10.06 5.37 -22.66
CA ILE A 272 9.74 4.67 -21.42
C ILE A 272 9.87 3.17 -21.69
N TYR A 273 10.56 2.47 -20.82
CA TYR A 273 10.77 1.03 -20.91
C TYR A 273 9.68 0.28 -20.14
N GLN A 274 9.49 -0.97 -20.48
CA GLN A 274 8.68 -1.88 -19.71
C GLN A 274 9.39 -2.23 -18.39
N ASP A 275 8.60 -2.52 -17.34
CA ASP A 275 9.07 -3.05 -16.06
C ASP A 275 10.04 -4.23 -16.28
N PRO A 276 11.29 -4.12 -15.83
CA PRO A 276 12.28 -5.18 -15.97
C PRO A 276 12.20 -6.29 -14.90
N TYR A 277 11.20 -6.23 -14.00
CA TYR A 277 11.03 -7.13 -12.85
C TYR A 277 9.61 -7.74 -12.80
N PRO A 278 9.12 -8.39 -13.88
CA PRO A 278 7.75 -8.88 -13.95
C PRO A 278 7.41 -9.90 -12.85
N GLU A 279 8.41 -10.64 -12.39
CA GLU A 279 8.29 -11.63 -11.31
C GLU A 279 7.97 -11.02 -9.94
N GLN A 280 8.25 -9.72 -9.76
CA GLN A 280 7.96 -9.02 -8.52
C GLN A 280 6.53 -8.49 -8.42
N GLY A 281 5.79 -8.49 -9.54
CA GLY A 281 4.39 -8.07 -9.58
C GLY A 281 4.17 -6.61 -9.16
N LEU A 282 5.07 -5.71 -9.55
CA LEU A 282 5.15 -4.33 -9.05
C LEU A 282 3.91 -3.47 -9.36
N PHE A 283 3.13 -3.83 -10.38
CA PHE A 283 1.98 -3.01 -10.82
C PHE A 283 0.96 -2.69 -9.72
N TYR A 284 0.77 -3.60 -8.76
CA TYR A 284 -0.18 -3.41 -7.66
C TYR A 284 0.49 -3.14 -6.30
N ARG A 285 1.75 -2.71 -6.30
CA ARG A 285 2.53 -2.53 -5.07
C ARG A 285 2.75 -1.07 -4.67
N SER A 286 2.22 -0.12 -5.43
CA SER A 286 2.30 1.30 -5.10
C SER A 286 0.94 2.00 -5.28
N ASP A 287 0.85 3.29 -5.07
CA ASP A 287 -0.35 4.11 -5.01
C ASP A 287 -1.21 4.09 -6.29
N ASN A 288 -0.60 3.81 -7.45
CA ASN A 288 -1.35 3.63 -8.70
C ASN A 288 -2.39 2.51 -8.61
N ALA A 289 -2.17 1.53 -7.73
CA ALA A 289 -3.00 0.34 -7.62
C ALA A 289 -4.47 0.65 -7.30
N THR A 290 -4.74 1.70 -6.53
CA THR A 290 -6.10 2.06 -6.11
C THR A 290 -6.96 2.48 -7.29
N LEU A 291 -6.50 3.41 -8.11
CA LEU A 291 -7.21 3.86 -9.31
C LEU A 291 -7.14 2.85 -10.45
N ALA A 292 -6.04 2.08 -10.56
CA ALA A 292 -5.95 0.99 -11.54
C ALA A 292 -7.04 -0.08 -11.36
N ARG A 293 -7.38 -0.41 -10.10
CA ARG A 293 -8.50 -1.33 -9.80
C ARG A 293 -9.87 -0.78 -10.18
N LEU A 294 -9.99 0.52 -10.32
CA LEU A 294 -11.21 1.22 -10.76
C LEU A 294 -11.24 1.46 -12.28
N GLY A 295 -10.26 0.92 -13.03
CA GLY A 295 -10.21 0.98 -14.48
C GLY A 295 -9.47 2.19 -15.07
N VAL A 296 -8.86 3.02 -14.22
CA VAL A 296 -8.05 4.16 -14.67
C VAL A 296 -6.72 3.64 -15.24
N PRO A 297 -6.20 4.19 -16.37
CA PRO A 297 -4.83 3.99 -16.81
C PRO A 297 -3.84 4.59 -15.80
N ALA A 298 -3.56 3.85 -14.73
CA ALA A 298 -2.76 4.28 -13.60
C ALA A 298 -1.52 3.39 -13.46
N HIS A 299 -0.34 3.98 -13.57
CA HIS A 299 0.93 3.25 -13.63
C HIS A 299 1.99 3.91 -12.77
N SER A 300 2.88 3.10 -12.17
CA SER A 300 4.09 3.61 -11.53
C SER A 300 5.24 3.72 -12.54
N PHE A 301 5.95 4.81 -12.44
CA PHE A 301 7.14 5.14 -13.22
C PHE A 301 8.34 5.19 -12.28
N SER A 302 9.34 4.35 -12.53
CA SER A 302 10.52 4.24 -11.70
C SER A 302 11.80 4.18 -12.53
N SER A 303 12.93 4.34 -11.85
CA SER A 303 14.24 4.11 -12.46
C SER A 303 15.12 3.17 -11.64
N THR A 304 14.82 2.95 -10.38
CA THR A 304 15.70 2.19 -9.48
C THR A 304 15.84 0.72 -9.89
N GLN A 305 17.04 0.19 -9.76
CA GLN A 305 17.34 -1.22 -9.97
C GLN A 305 17.12 -1.99 -8.67
N LEU A 306 15.91 -2.53 -8.48
CA LEU A 306 15.51 -3.22 -7.24
C LEU A 306 16.36 -4.46 -6.94
N ASP A 307 16.86 -5.13 -7.96
CA ASP A 307 17.72 -6.32 -7.84
C ASP A 307 19.15 -6.00 -7.37
N LYS A 308 19.55 -4.73 -7.44
CA LYS A 308 20.88 -4.24 -7.05
C LYS A 308 20.87 -3.21 -5.93
N ASP A 309 19.68 -2.83 -5.47
CA ASP A 309 19.54 -1.81 -4.43
C ASP A 309 19.84 -2.38 -3.05
N GLU A 310 21.04 -2.07 -2.54
CA GLU A 310 21.45 -2.48 -1.20
C GLU A 310 20.78 -1.66 -0.07
N HIS A 311 20.07 -0.59 -0.41
CA HIS A 311 19.50 0.37 0.54
C HIS A 311 17.97 0.29 0.66
N TYR A 312 17.30 -0.39 -0.28
CA TYR A 312 15.84 -0.52 -0.28
C TYR A 312 15.34 -1.13 1.04
N HIS A 313 14.46 -0.42 1.73
CA HIS A 313 13.91 -0.78 3.04
C HIS A 313 14.96 -1.13 4.11
N LYS A 314 16.16 -0.54 4.03
CA LYS A 314 17.21 -0.76 5.01
C LYS A 314 17.62 0.54 5.69
N VAL A 315 17.98 0.43 6.95
CA VAL A 315 18.66 1.50 7.66
C VAL A 315 20.05 1.64 7.06
N SER A 316 20.24 2.59 6.17
CA SER A 316 21.58 2.94 5.71
C SER A 316 22.16 3.99 6.64
N SER A 317 23.43 3.83 7.00
CA SER A 317 24.22 4.88 7.67
C SER A 317 24.53 6.05 6.73
N VAL A 318 23.98 6.01 5.51
CA VAL A 318 24.31 6.95 4.45
C VAL A 318 23.29 8.05 4.43
N THR A 319 23.74 9.24 4.72
CA THR A 319 23.05 10.50 4.45
C THR A 319 22.55 10.57 3.00
N PRO A 320 21.52 11.39 2.69
CA PRO A 320 20.93 11.57 1.35
C PRO A 320 21.88 11.86 0.18
N THR A 321 23.19 11.94 0.44
CA THR A 321 24.25 12.25 -0.53
C THR A 321 24.51 11.17 -1.58
N ARG A 322 23.84 10.02 -1.54
CA ARG A 322 23.99 8.97 -2.57
C ARG A 322 22.89 8.97 -3.64
N ILE A 323 21.89 9.83 -3.53
CA ILE A 323 21.06 10.15 -4.69
C ILE A 323 21.96 10.94 -5.63
N ASP A 324 22.06 10.47 -6.85
CA ASP A 324 22.77 11.22 -7.88
C ASP A 324 22.05 12.55 -8.11
N LYS A 325 22.56 13.61 -7.48
CA LYS A 325 21.99 14.95 -7.56
C LYS A 325 21.86 15.42 -9.02
N ALA A 326 22.78 14.99 -9.89
CA ALA A 326 22.72 15.32 -11.31
C ALA A 326 21.47 14.68 -11.95
N GLN A 327 21.09 13.48 -11.57
CA GLN A 327 19.98 12.77 -12.15
C GLN A 327 18.61 13.33 -11.69
N VAL A 328 18.50 13.79 -10.45
CA VAL A 328 17.29 14.47 -9.95
C VAL A 328 17.14 15.86 -10.58
N ILE A 329 18.25 16.60 -10.74
CA ILE A 329 18.26 17.94 -11.33
C ILE A 329 18.02 17.89 -12.86
N GLU A 330 18.59 16.94 -13.57
CA GLU A 330 18.33 16.79 -15.02
C GLU A 330 16.87 16.37 -15.29
N LYS A 331 16.27 15.55 -14.42
CA LYS A 331 14.87 15.15 -14.56
C LYS A 331 13.88 16.26 -14.20
N GLY A 332 14.26 17.26 -13.43
CA GLY A 332 13.48 18.50 -13.26
C GLY A 332 13.25 19.27 -14.56
N LYS A 333 13.90 18.86 -15.66
CA LYS A 333 13.61 19.26 -17.03
C LYS A 333 12.92 18.12 -17.78
N ILE A 334 11.81 17.65 -17.28
CA ILE A 334 10.88 16.81 -18.05
C ILE A 334 10.13 17.76 -18.98
N TYR A 335 10.58 17.80 -20.24
CA TYR A 335 9.95 18.58 -21.30
C TYR A 335 8.60 18.01 -21.72
#